data_2b0738504f3d5310fd358b77e8a8b40f
#
_entry.id   2b0738504f3d5310fd358b77e8a8b40f
#
_cell.length_a   1.000
_cell.length_b   1.000
_cell.length_c   1.000
_cell.angle_alpha   90.00
_cell.angle_beta   90.00
_cell.angle_gamma   90.00
#
_symmetry.space_group_name_H-M   'P 1'
#
loop_
_entity.id
_entity.type
_entity.pdbx_description
1 polymer ?
#
loop_
_entity_poly.entity_id
_entity_poly.type
_entity_poly.pdbx_seq_one_letter_code
_entity_poly.pdbx_strand_id
1 'polypeptide(L)'
;GAVLLQDGRPVAYASRALTSAETRYAQIEKELLAVVYALEKFHQYTYGSEIEVESDHKPLESITKKPLCHAPPRLQRMLLRLQRYDFRIVYKPGKEMIIADALSRAFVVDTATDGMEEELSCSVSMILKNSILPDLLLQKIKEATLKDTSLQQLSNIIRSGWPSLRTQVPSNLEMYW
;
A
#
# COMPACT_ATOMS: atom_id res chain seq x y z
N GLY A 1 -11.47 1.18 -6.81
CA GLY A 1 -11.02 0.41 -7.96
C GLY A 1 -10.20 1.26 -8.92
N ALA A 2 -9.33 0.63 -9.69
CA ALA A 2 -8.50 1.29 -10.69
C ALA A 2 -8.30 0.39 -11.91
N VAL A 3 -8.13 1.01 -13.07
CA VAL A 3 -7.77 0.35 -14.31
C VAL A 3 -6.58 1.06 -14.94
N LEU A 4 -5.57 0.29 -15.33
CA LEU A 4 -4.46 0.79 -16.12
C LEU A 4 -4.82 0.65 -17.60
N LEU A 5 -4.77 1.76 -18.32
CA LEU A 5 -5.04 1.80 -19.76
C LEU A 5 -3.76 2.11 -20.54
N GLN A 6 -3.59 1.50 -21.68
CA GLN A 6 -2.59 1.85 -22.67
C GLN A 6 -3.27 1.96 -24.02
N ASP A 7 -3.15 3.09 -24.69
CA ASP A 7 -3.82 3.39 -25.97
C ASP A 7 -5.34 3.11 -25.92
N GLY A 8 -5.98 3.48 -24.80
CA GLY A 8 -7.40 3.27 -24.56
C GLY A 8 -7.82 1.81 -24.28
N ARG A 9 -6.85 0.90 -24.18
CA ARG A 9 -7.10 -0.53 -23.90
C ARG A 9 -6.70 -0.88 -22.48
N PRO A 10 -7.50 -1.67 -21.75
CA PRO A 10 -7.16 -2.09 -20.39
C PRO A 10 -6.00 -3.09 -20.38
N VAL A 11 -4.98 -2.78 -19.61
CA VAL A 11 -3.78 -3.60 -19.40
C VAL A 11 -3.88 -4.36 -18.07
N ALA A 12 -4.34 -3.69 -17.03
CA ALA A 12 -4.44 -4.28 -15.71
C ALA A 12 -5.58 -3.64 -14.90
N TYR A 13 -6.12 -4.42 -13.97
CA TYR A 13 -7.19 -4.01 -13.06
C TYR A 13 -6.73 -4.16 -11.63
N ALA A 14 -7.21 -3.26 -10.75
CA ALA A 14 -6.97 -3.39 -9.32
C ALA A 14 -8.18 -2.86 -8.53
N SER A 15 -8.56 -3.59 -7.50
CA SER A 15 -9.56 -3.13 -6.53
C SER A 15 -9.23 -3.69 -5.16
N ARG A 16 -9.65 -3.00 -4.12
CA ARG A 16 -9.67 -3.51 -2.76
C ARG A 16 -10.78 -2.87 -1.95
N ALA A 17 -11.20 -3.55 -0.91
CA ALA A 17 -12.11 -2.97 0.07
C ALA A 17 -11.40 -1.91 0.92
N LEU A 18 -12.14 -0.91 1.40
CA LEU A 18 -11.64 0.03 2.39
C LEU A 18 -11.60 -0.64 3.76
N THR A 19 -10.56 -0.39 4.53
CA THR A 19 -10.51 -0.80 5.93
C THR A 19 -11.55 -0.03 6.76
N SER A 20 -11.87 -0.52 7.96
CA SER A 20 -12.83 0.13 8.87
C SER A 20 -12.43 1.58 9.24
N ALA A 21 -11.14 1.90 9.21
CA ALA A 21 -10.65 3.26 9.41
C ALA A 21 -10.84 4.12 8.13
N GLU A 22 -10.54 3.57 6.96
CA GLU A 22 -10.64 4.25 5.67
C GLU A 22 -12.10 4.53 5.26
N THR A 23 -13.05 3.71 5.71
CA THR A 23 -14.49 3.97 5.46
C THR A 23 -14.96 5.29 6.07
N ARG A 24 -14.28 5.78 7.13
CA ARG A 24 -14.56 7.04 7.82
C ARG A 24 -13.83 8.25 7.22
N TYR A 25 -13.04 8.07 6.16
CA TYR A 25 -12.36 9.15 5.48
C TYR A 25 -13.36 10.06 4.75
N ALA A 26 -13.00 11.35 4.64
CA ALA A 26 -13.72 12.28 3.79
C ALA A 26 -13.66 11.82 2.31
N GLN A 27 -14.64 12.21 1.49
CA GLN A 27 -14.70 11.75 0.10
C GLN A 27 -13.40 12.05 -0.67
N ILE A 28 -12.87 13.27 -0.56
CA ILE A 28 -11.61 13.63 -1.21
C ILE A 28 -10.43 12.78 -0.75
N GLU A 29 -10.41 12.34 0.52
CA GLU A 29 -9.38 11.45 1.04
C GLU A 29 -9.50 10.04 0.46
N LYS A 30 -10.73 9.53 0.28
CA LYS A 30 -10.98 8.23 -0.35
C LYS A 30 -10.57 8.23 -1.81
N GLU A 31 -10.90 9.28 -2.53
CA GLU A 31 -10.53 9.42 -3.95
C GLU A 31 -9.01 9.54 -4.12
N LEU A 32 -8.34 10.37 -3.29
CA LEU A 32 -6.88 10.45 -3.33
C LEU A 32 -6.22 9.13 -2.93
N LEU A 33 -6.80 8.40 -1.96
CA LEU A 33 -6.34 7.07 -1.56
C LEU A 33 -6.44 6.07 -2.72
N ALA A 34 -7.49 6.16 -3.53
CA ALA A 34 -7.63 5.33 -4.74
C ALA A 34 -6.50 5.62 -5.76
N VAL A 35 -6.12 6.89 -5.94
CA VAL A 35 -5.00 7.27 -6.80
C VAL A 35 -3.68 6.71 -6.25
N VAL A 36 -3.42 6.87 -4.94
CA VAL A 36 -2.22 6.30 -4.29
C VAL A 36 -2.16 4.80 -4.51
N TYR A 37 -3.25 4.10 -4.21
CA TYR A 37 -3.34 2.65 -4.38
C TYR A 37 -3.09 2.23 -5.83
N ALA A 38 -3.68 2.93 -6.81
CA ALA A 38 -3.52 2.62 -8.23
C ALA A 38 -2.06 2.75 -8.68
N LEU A 39 -1.41 3.89 -8.39
CA LEU A 39 -0.03 4.13 -8.82
C LEU A 39 0.96 3.18 -8.14
N GLU A 40 0.72 2.82 -6.87
CA GLU A 40 1.54 1.84 -6.16
C GLU A 40 1.31 0.41 -6.65
N LYS A 41 0.06 0.01 -6.90
CA LYS A 41 -0.27 -1.33 -7.42
C LYS A 41 0.29 -1.52 -8.83
N PHE A 42 0.26 -0.47 -9.64
CA PHE A 42 0.80 -0.48 -11.01
C PHE A 42 2.22 0.08 -11.11
N HIS A 43 2.97 0.10 -10.02
CA HIS A 43 4.31 0.71 -9.93
C HIS A 43 5.24 0.33 -11.10
N GLN A 44 5.24 -0.94 -11.50
CA GLN A 44 6.09 -1.43 -12.58
C GLN A 44 5.80 -0.78 -13.95
N TYR A 45 4.59 -0.26 -14.15
CA TYR A 45 4.16 0.39 -15.39
C TYR A 45 4.21 1.92 -15.28
N THR A 46 4.05 2.46 -14.08
CA THR A 46 3.86 3.91 -13.85
C THR A 46 5.12 4.63 -13.43
N TYR A 47 6.09 3.91 -12.83
CA TYR A 47 7.32 4.53 -12.38
C TYR A 47 8.21 4.91 -13.55
N GLY A 48 8.63 6.20 -13.60
CA GLY A 48 9.48 6.71 -14.67
C GLY A 48 8.73 7.03 -15.98
N SER A 49 7.41 6.94 -15.99
CA SER A 49 6.55 7.30 -17.13
C SER A 49 5.65 8.48 -16.77
N GLU A 50 5.32 9.33 -17.75
CA GLU A 50 4.30 10.37 -17.58
C GLU A 50 2.91 9.71 -17.61
N ILE A 51 2.13 9.87 -16.53
CA ILE A 51 0.84 9.22 -16.33
C ILE A 51 -0.28 10.24 -16.26
N GLU A 52 -1.34 10.00 -17.02
CA GLU A 52 -2.60 10.71 -16.87
C GLU A 52 -3.56 9.88 -15.98
N VAL A 53 -4.00 10.47 -14.87
CA VAL A 53 -4.94 9.85 -13.94
C VAL A 53 -6.30 10.50 -14.12
N GLU A 54 -7.26 9.75 -14.66
CA GLU A 54 -8.64 10.18 -14.77
C GLU A 54 -9.36 9.99 -13.43
N SER A 55 -10.12 11.01 -12.97
CA SER A 55 -10.93 10.95 -11.75
C SER A 55 -12.20 11.78 -11.92
N ASP A 56 -13.30 11.30 -11.35
CA ASP A 56 -14.57 12.03 -11.32
C ASP A 56 -14.67 13.03 -10.16
N HIS A 57 -13.63 13.13 -9.35
CA HIS A 57 -13.58 14.05 -8.23
C HIS A 57 -12.79 15.32 -8.55
N LYS A 58 -13.46 16.30 -9.14
CA LYS A 58 -12.86 17.58 -9.59
C LYS A 58 -11.93 18.26 -8.58
N PRO A 59 -12.21 18.27 -7.24
CA PRO A 59 -11.31 18.86 -6.27
C PRO A 59 -9.89 18.26 -6.21
N LEU A 60 -9.69 17.01 -6.67
CA LEU A 60 -8.36 16.39 -6.72
C LEU A 60 -7.41 17.11 -7.67
N GLU A 61 -7.90 17.57 -8.82
CA GLU A 61 -7.10 18.34 -9.76
C GLU A 61 -6.54 19.62 -9.12
N SER A 62 -7.35 20.26 -8.26
CA SER A 62 -6.94 21.48 -7.58
C SER A 62 -5.95 21.24 -6.46
N ILE A 63 -6.11 20.16 -5.69
CA ILE A 63 -5.30 19.91 -4.50
C ILE A 63 -3.90 19.43 -4.87
N THR A 64 -3.74 18.70 -5.98
CA THR A 64 -2.43 18.26 -6.47
C THR A 64 -1.58 19.40 -7.01
N LYS A 65 -2.20 20.48 -7.44
CA LYS A 65 -1.51 21.70 -7.94
C LYS A 65 -1.12 22.68 -6.83
N LYS A 66 -1.66 22.51 -5.61
CA LYS A 66 -1.40 23.41 -4.47
C LYS A 66 -0.16 22.98 -3.70
N PRO A 67 0.52 23.94 -3.02
CA PRO A 67 1.60 23.60 -2.10
C PRO A 67 1.13 22.63 -1.00
N LEU A 68 1.95 21.63 -0.67
CA LEU A 68 1.62 20.59 0.33
C LEU A 68 1.19 21.16 1.67
N CYS A 69 1.77 22.28 2.10
CA CYS A 69 1.47 22.88 3.39
C CYS A 69 0.01 23.34 3.57
N HIS A 70 -0.73 23.53 2.45
CA HIS A 70 -2.14 23.92 2.50
C HIS A 70 -3.12 22.75 2.55
N ALA A 71 -2.63 21.52 2.42
CA ALA A 71 -3.48 20.34 2.49
C ALA A 71 -3.60 19.84 3.95
N PRO A 72 -4.72 19.22 4.34
CA PRO A 72 -4.83 18.51 5.62
C PRO A 72 -3.74 17.44 5.79
N PRO A 73 -3.30 17.13 7.03
CA PRO A 73 -2.15 16.24 7.27
C PRO A 73 -2.25 14.85 6.61
N ARG A 74 -3.46 14.30 6.49
CA ARG A 74 -3.66 13.01 5.83
C ARG A 74 -3.46 13.10 4.33
N LEU A 75 -3.99 14.13 3.70
CA LEU A 75 -3.78 14.38 2.28
C LEU A 75 -2.31 14.70 1.99
N GLN A 76 -1.62 15.45 2.87
CA GLN A 76 -0.17 15.69 2.73
C GLN A 76 0.62 14.38 2.65
N ARG A 77 0.35 13.42 3.56
CA ARG A 77 1.03 12.11 3.56
C ARG A 77 0.77 11.33 2.27
N MET A 78 -0.45 11.38 1.76
CA MET A 78 -0.79 10.73 0.49
C MET A 78 -0.09 11.40 -0.68
N LEU A 79 -0.08 12.74 -0.74
CA LEU A 79 0.61 13.50 -1.78
C LEU A 79 2.12 13.28 -1.76
N LEU A 80 2.74 13.16 -0.57
CA LEU A 80 4.16 12.82 -0.45
C LEU A 80 4.49 11.44 -1.05
N ARG A 81 3.61 10.45 -0.88
CA ARG A 81 3.77 9.11 -1.51
C ARG A 81 3.71 9.20 -3.03
N LEU A 82 2.93 10.13 -3.56
CA LEU A 82 2.76 10.33 -4.99
C LEU A 82 3.91 11.08 -5.66
N GLN A 83 4.74 11.83 -4.91
CA GLN A 83 5.84 12.64 -5.46
C GLN A 83 6.88 11.85 -6.28
N ARG A 84 6.97 10.54 -6.07
CA ARG A 84 7.86 9.67 -6.84
C ARG A 84 7.36 9.32 -8.24
N TYR A 85 6.11 9.68 -8.56
CA TYR A 85 5.48 9.44 -9.85
C TYR A 85 5.31 10.75 -10.60
N ASP A 86 5.55 10.71 -11.90
CA ASP A 86 5.23 11.82 -12.80
C ASP A 86 3.80 11.62 -13.32
N PHE A 87 2.86 12.33 -12.71
CA PHE A 87 1.44 12.18 -13.03
C PHE A 87 0.69 13.49 -13.03
N ARG A 88 -0.37 13.55 -13.81
CA ARG A 88 -1.35 14.63 -13.76
C ARG A 88 -2.76 14.06 -13.54
N ILE A 89 -3.57 14.75 -12.74
CA ILE A 89 -4.97 14.39 -12.58
C ILE A 89 -5.81 15.20 -13.56
N VAL A 90 -6.68 14.50 -14.28
CA VAL A 90 -7.65 15.07 -15.22
C VAL A 90 -9.05 14.70 -14.75
N TYR A 91 -9.91 15.71 -14.65
CA TYR A 91 -11.32 15.46 -14.33
C TYR A 91 -12.04 14.80 -15.51
N LYS A 92 -12.73 13.70 -15.23
CA LYS A 92 -13.59 13.00 -16.17
C LYS A 92 -14.93 12.70 -15.50
N PRO A 93 -16.07 13.01 -16.14
CA PRO A 93 -17.37 12.70 -15.56
C PRO A 93 -17.53 11.20 -15.24
N GLY A 94 -18.06 10.85 -14.07
CA GLY A 94 -18.18 9.46 -13.62
C GLY A 94 -18.98 8.54 -14.59
N LYS A 95 -19.89 9.11 -15.36
CA LYS A 95 -20.62 8.37 -16.41
C LYS A 95 -19.72 7.81 -17.51
N GLU A 96 -18.53 8.39 -17.69
CA GLU A 96 -17.54 7.97 -18.67
C GLU A 96 -16.49 7.01 -18.07
N MET A 97 -16.51 6.82 -16.74
CA MET A 97 -15.57 5.97 -16.00
C MET A 97 -16.15 4.59 -15.65
N ILE A 98 -16.86 3.97 -16.59
CA ILE A 98 -17.67 2.75 -16.39
C ILE A 98 -16.88 1.63 -15.72
N ILE A 99 -15.64 1.41 -16.14
CA ILE A 99 -14.80 0.30 -15.65
C ILE A 99 -14.37 0.55 -14.21
N ALA A 100 -13.88 1.74 -13.88
CA ALA A 100 -13.45 2.08 -12.53
C ALA A 100 -14.62 2.08 -11.54
N ASP A 101 -15.81 2.55 -11.97
CA ASP A 101 -17.02 2.52 -11.16
C ASP A 101 -17.48 1.07 -10.89
N ALA A 102 -17.48 0.20 -11.92
CA ALA A 102 -17.80 -1.21 -11.76
C ALA A 102 -16.84 -1.89 -10.76
N LEU A 103 -15.52 -1.64 -10.84
CA LEU A 103 -14.54 -2.19 -9.92
C LEU A 103 -14.68 -1.66 -8.49
N SER A 104 -15.21 -0.45 -8.31
CA SER A 104 -15.45 0.12 -6.98
C SER A 104 -16.66 -0.50 -6.27
N ARG A 105 -17.62 -1.01 -7.02
CA ARG A 105 -18.89 -1.59 -6.51
C ARG A 105 -18.90 -3.11 -6.47
N ALA A 106 -18.23 -3.76 -7.42
CA ALA A 106 -18.15 -5.22 -7.54
C ALA A 106 -16.88 -5.76 -6.88
N PHE A 107 -16.70 -5.49 -5.57
CA PHE A 107 -15.62 -6.14 -4.85
C PHE A 107 -16.00 -7.60 -4.57
N VAL A 108 -15.12 -8.51 -4.90
CA VAL A 108 -15.23 -9.90 -4.44
C VAL A 108 -14.89 -9.87 -2.94
N VAL A 109 -15.80 -10.37 -2.11
CA VAL A 109 -15.47 -10.64 -0.71
C VAL A 109 -14.51 -11.82 -0.75
N ASP A 110 -13.22 -11.54 -0.72
CA ASP A 110 -12.21 -12.57 -0.57
C ASP A 110 -12.41 -13.24 0.79
N THR A 111 -12.98 -14.42 0.76
CA THR A 111 -13.01 -15.35 1.90
C THR A 111 -11.64 -16.00 2.12
N ALA A 112 -10.63 -15.62 1.34
CA ALA A 112 -9.27 -16.14 1.42
C ALA A 112 -8.37 -15.15 2.18
N THR A 113 -8.23 -15.37 3.47
CA THR A 113 -7.14 -14.87 4.31
C THR A 113 -5.77 -15.42 3.89
N ASP A 114 -5.73 -16.31 2.91
CA ASP A 114 -4.52 -17.05 2.46
C ASP A 114 -3.67 -16.25 1.45
N GLY A 115 -4.28 -15.36 0.65
CA GLY A 115 -3.54 -14.61 -0.38
C GLY A 115 -2.66 -13.48 0.16
N MET A 116 -2.95 -12.96 1.36
CA MET A 116 -2.20 -11.84 1.92
C MET A 116 -0.85 -12.29 2.51
N GLU A 117 -0.75 -13.52 2.98
CA GLU A 117 0.53 -14.11 3.42
C GLU A 117 1.44 -14.42 2.22
N GLU A 118 0.88 -14.87 1.09
CA GLU A 118 1.65 -15.10 -0.13
C GLU A 118 2.11 -13.79 -0.78
N GLU A 119 1.28 -12.74 -0.85
CA GLU A 119 1.69 -11.42 -1.37
C GLU A 119 2.73 -10.75 -0.46
N LEU A 120 2.59 -10.85 0.87
CA LEU A 120 3.60 -10.37 1.82
C LEU A 120 4.91 -11.18 1.68
N SER A 121 4.83 -12.48 1.58
CA SER A 121 5.99 -13.36 1.36
C SER A 121 6.69 -13.06 0.04
N CYS A 122 5.93 -12.81 -1.04
CA CYS A 122 6.47 -12.44 -2.33
C CYS A 122 7.11 -11.05 -2.30
N SER A 123 6.49 -10.07 -1.64
CA SER A 123 7.02 -8.71 -1.46
C SER A 123 8.27 -8.69 -0.59
N VAL A 124 8.28 -9.43 0.51
CA VAL A 124 9.48 -9.60 1.37
C VAL A 124 10.60 -10.30 0.61
N SER A 125 10.28 -11.33 -0.19
CA SER A 125 11.26 -12.03 -1.02
C SER A 125 11.83 -11.15 -2.14
N MET A 126 11.03 -10.25 -2.73
CA MET A 126 11.50 -9.25 -3.70
C MET A 126 12.42 -8.20 -3.06
N ILE A 127 12.06 -7.70 -1.88
CA ILE A 127 12.88 -6.74 -1.13
C ILE A 127 14.22 -7.39 -0.74
N LEU A 128 14.20 -8.64 -0.28
CA LEU A 128 15.41 -9.39 0.06
C LEU A 128 16.28 -9.71 -1.15
N LYS A 129 15.70 -10.03 -2.31
CA LYS A 129 16.44 -10.26 -3.56
C LYS A 129 17.06 -8.99 -4.14
N ASN A 130 16.42 -7.84 -3.95
CA ASN A 130 16.89 -6.54 -4.41
C ASN A 130 17.71 -5.79 -3.34
N SER A 131 17.81 -6.32 -2.12
CA SER A 131 18.67 -5.73 -1.10
C SER A 131 20.14 -5.95 -1.48
N ILE A 132 20.92 -4.87 -1.46
CA ILE A 132 22.37 -4.83 -1.76
C ILE A 132 23.19 -5.56 -0.67
N LEU A 133 22.55 -6.38 0.16
CA LEU A 133 23.24 -7.15 1.19
C LEU A 133 23.89 -8.40 0.56
N PRO A 134 25.21 -8.54 0.65
CA PRO A 134 25.90 -9.75 0.18
C PRO A 134 25.30 -11.00 0.86
N ASP A 135 25.11 -12.09 0.11
CA ASP A 135 24.59 -13.37 0.62
C ASP A 135 25.29 -13.86 1.90
N LEU A 136 26.59 -13.62 2.00
CA LEU A 136 27.41 -13.91 3.17
C LEU A 136 26.96 -13.14 4.43
N LEU A 137 26.50 -11.89 4.28
CA LEU A 137 26.00 -11.10 5.41
C LEU A 137 24.64 -11.58 5.86
N LEU A 138 23.77 -11.94 4.92
CA LEU A 138 22.46 -12.54 5.22
C LEU A 138 22.59 -13.88 5.96
N GLN A 139 23.54 -14.72 5.58
CA GLN A 139 23.84 -15.96 6.30
C GLN A 139 24.31 -15.69 7.73
N LYS A 140 25.24 -14.76 7.92
CA LYS A 140 25.72 -14.36 9.26
C LYS A 140 24.58 -13.83 10.14
N ILE A 141 23.69 -13.01 9.58
CA ILE A 141 22.52 -12.49 10.30
C ILE A 141 21.58 -13.65 10.70
N LYS A 142 21.29 -14.57 9.79
CA LYS A 142 20.46 -15.76 10.08
C LYS A 142 21.07 -16.61 11.20
N GLU A 143 22.34 -16.91 11.13
CA GLU A 143 23.05 -17.69 12.16
C GLU A 143 23.06 -16.97 13.51
N ALA A 144 23.32 -15.66 13.54
CA ALA A 144 23.27 -14.86 14.75
C ALA A 144 21.85 -14.83 15.36
N THR A 145 20.83 -14.66 14.53
CA THR A 145 19.41 -14.68 14.94
C THR A 145 19.01 -16.04 15.53
N LEU A 146 19.48 -17.15 14.96
CA LEU A 146 19.22 -18.50 15.47
C LEU A 146 19.89 -18.78 16.82
N LYS A 147 21.00 -18.10 17.12
CA LYS A 147 21.72 -18.23 18.39
C LYS A 147 21.23 -17.28 19.49
N ASP A 148 20.49 -16.24 19.11
CA ASP A 148 19.97 -15.24 20.05
C ASP A 148 18.66 -15.73 20.67
N THR A 149 18.69 -16.03 21.96
CA THR A 149 17.53 -16.52 22.72
C THR A 149 16.39 -15.50 22.79
N SER A 150 16.69 -14.20 22.84
CA SER A 150 15.67 -13.14 22.87
C SER A 150 14.94 -13.05 21.52
N LEU A 151 15.67 -13.12 20.42
CA LEU A 151 15.07 -13.11 19.08
C LEU A 151 14.28 -14.39 18.80
N GLN A 152 14.68 -15.53 19.35
CA GLN A 152 13.89 -16.77 19.27
C GLN A 152 12.58 -16.66 20.04
N GLN A 153 12.60 -16.10 21.25
CA GLN A 153 11.41 -15.83 22.05
C GLN A 153 10.48 -14.86 21.34
N LEU A 154 11.03 -13.76 20.75
CA LEU A 154 10.28 -12.81 19.97
C LEU A 154 9.60 -13.46 18.76
N SER A 155 10.33 -14.30 18.02
CA SER A 155 9.80 -15.04 16.88
C SER A 155 8.63 -15.94 17.27
N ASN A 156 8.72 -16.61 18.42
CA ASN A 156 7.64 -17.44 18.92
C ASN A 156 6.40 -16.61 19.31
N ILE A 157 6.58 -15.46 19.96
CA ILE A 157 5.49 -14.57 20.30
C ILE A 157 4.81 -14.01 19.03
N ILE A 158 5.57 -13.65 18.01
CA ILE A 158 5.01 -13.17 16.73
C ILE A 158 4.16 -14.26 16.05
N ARG A 159 4.62 -15.52 16.08
CA ARG A 159 3.90 -16.65 15.47
C ARG A 159 2.66 -17.09 16.24
N SER A 160 2.72 -17.06 17.59
CA SER A 160 1.61 -17.44 18.46
C SER A 160 0.63 -16.31 18.76
N GLY A 161 0.97 -15.08 18.40
CA GLY A 161 0.24 -13.86 18.74
C GLY A 161 0.75 -13.20 20.03
N TRP A 162 0.67 -11.87 20.07
CA TRP A 162 1.06 -11.10 21.25
C TRP A 162 0.10 -11.36 22.43
N PRO A 163 0.61 -11.42 23.66
CA PRO A 163 -0.22 -11.49 24.86
C PRO A 163 -1.16 -10.28 24.94
N SER A 164 -2.32 -10.43 25.56
CA SER A 164 -3.30 -9.36 25.72
C SER A 164 -2.86 -8.25 26.70
N LEU A 165 -1.89 -8.56 27.58
CA LEU A 165 -1.40 -7.63 28.61
C LEU A 165 0.12 -7.53 28.53
N ARG A 166 0.63 -6.29 28.60
CA ARG A 166 2.07 -6.01 28.60
C ARG A 166 2.82 -6.73 29.73
N THR A 167 2.20 -6.93 30.88
CA THR A 167 2.79 -7.64 32.03
C THR A 167 3.08 -9.11 31.78
N GLN A 168 2.54 -9.69 30.72
CA GLN A 168 2.76 -11.07 30.31
C GLN A 168 3.95 -11.23 29.34
N VAL A 169 4.51 -10.11 28.89
CA VAL A 169 5.69 -10.11 28.00
C VAL A 169 6.94 -10.24 28.86
N PRO A 170 7.88 -11.12 28.48
CA PRO A 170 9.18 -11.20 29.13
C PRO A 170 9.90 -9.84 29.15
N SER A 171 10.56 -9.51 30.27
CA SER A 171 11.21 -8.20 30.45
C SER A 171 12.25 -7.84 29.39
N ASN A 172 12.93 -8.84 28.81
CA ASN A 172 13.87 -8.69 27.70
C ASN A 172 13.20 -8.35 26.36
N LEU A 173 11.87 -8.49 26.27
CA LEU A 173 11.09 -8.22 25.05
C LEU A 173 10.13 -7.04 25.18
N GLU A 174 10.07 -6.39 26.34
CA GLU A 174 9.18 -5.25 26.58
C GLU A 174 9.42 -4.07 25.62
N MET A 175 10.64 -3.95 25.08
CA MET A 175 10.99 -2.91 24.10
C MET A 175 10.31 -3.11 22.72
N TYR A 176 9.80 -4.31 22.46
CA TYR A 176 9.12 -4.66 21.20
C TYR A 176 7.60 -4.66 21.31
N TRP A 177 7.06 -4.40 22.53
CA TRP A 177 5.61 -4.35 22.78
C TRP A 177 4.94 -3.14 22.15
#